data_29430a560deddaa5ce923d46c900d1b6
#
_entry.id   29430a560deddaa5ce923d46c900d1b6
#
_cell.length_a   1.000
_cell.length_b   1.000
_cell.length_c   1.000
_cell.angle_alpha   90.00
_cell.angle_beta   90.00
_cell.angle_gamma   90.00
#
_symmetry.space_group_name_H-M   'P 1'
#
loop_
_entity.id
_entity.type
_entity.pdbx_description
1 polymer ?
#
loop_
_entity_poly.entity_id
_entity_poly.type
_entity_poly.pdbx_seq_one_letter_code
_entity_poly.pdbx_strand_id
1 'polypeptide(L)'
;SEAALYRYLKPSFPGLKSVHATGAGCCAFIIFISVQQTFLGEGRKVLMAAIGSEKPLKYVVVCDEDIDIFDDSQVLWAIATRARPAEDVIIIPNYPTANLDPSKPDGQLGSALGIDATRPLDKPAELFEPAGVPEEVMRRVKEDWASYLPDGVLTV
;
A
#
# COMPACT_ATOMS: atom_id res chain seq x y z
N SER A 1 6.43 -5.51 -15.69
CA SER A 1 7.40 -5.45 -14.59
C SER A 1 7.29 -4.11 -13.87
N GLU A 2 7.71 -4.03 -12.62
CA GLU A 2 7.77 -2.82 -11.78
C GLU A 2 8.51 -1.69 -12.48
N ALA A 3 9.69 -1.97 -13.04
CA ALA A 3 10.51 -0.99 -13.74
C ALA A 3 9.81 -0.36 -14.96
N ALA A 4 8.92 -1.08 -15.64
CA ALA A 4 8.18 -0.53 -16.76
C ALA A 4 7.09 0.44 -16.28
N LEU A 5 6.37 0.11 -15.20
CA LEU A 5 5.38 1.00 -14.60
C LEU A 5 6.06 2.22 -13.97
N TYR A 6 7.19 2.04 -13.29
CA TYR A 6 7.98 3.14 -12.76
C TYR A 6 8.39 4.13 -13.87
N ARG A 7 8.95 3.64 -14.97
CA ARG A 7 9.35 4.48 -16.13
C ARG A 7 8.18 5.19 -16.79
N TYR A 8 7.01 4.57 -16.79
CA TYR A 8 5.80 5.18 -17.33
C TYR A 8 5.30 6.34 -16.45
N LEU A 9 5.31 6.16 -15.14
CA LEU A 9 4.78 7.15 -14.19
C LEU A 9 5.77 8.29 -13.89
N LYS A 10 7.07 8.00 -13.80
CA LYS A 10 8.10 8.93 -13.33
C LYS A 10 8.13 10.29 -14.04
N PRO A 11 7.97 10.40 -15.35
CA PRO A 11 7.98 11.69 -16.05
C PRO A 11 6.84 12.64 -15.62
N SER A 12 5.68 12.07 -15.26
CA SER A 12 4.51 12.84 -14.84
C SER A 12 4.44 13.07 -13.33
N PHE A 13 5.15 12.26 -12.56
CA PHE A 13 5.17 12.29 -11.10
C PHE A 13 6.61 12.30 -10.57
N PRO A 14 7.25 13.47 -10.52
CA PRO A 14 8.63 13.59 -10.03
C PRO A 14 8.82 13.04 -8.60
N GLY A 15 7.77 13.12 -7.76
CA GLY A 15 7.74 12.60 -6.38
C GLY A 15 7.69 11.07 -6.29
N LEU A 16 7.48 10.34 -7.40
CA LEU A 16 7.46 8.87 -7.40
C LEU A 16 8.80 8.32 -6.86
N LYS A 17 8.74 7.44 -5.84
CA LYS A 17 9.91 6.82 -5.20
C LYS A 17 10.14 5.39 -5.69
N SER A 18 9.12 4.55 -5.60
CA SER A 18 9.23 3.13 -5.95
C SER A 18 7.90 2.53 -6.37
N VAL A 19 7.99 1.38 -7.03
CA VAL A 19 6.86 0.54 -7.42
C VAL A 19 7.21 -0.89 -7.05
N HIS A 20 6.30 -1.59 -6.40
CA HIS A 20 6.50 -2.96 -5.96
C HIS A 20 5.30 -3.84 -6.33
N ALA A 21 5.58 -5.00 -6.91
CA ALA A 21 4.61 -6.06 -7.18
C ALA A 21 4.74 -7.14 -6.10
N THR A 22 3.95 -7.05 -5.05
CA THR A 22 4.10 -7.90 -3.86
C THR A 22 3.95 -9.38 -4.18
N GLY A 23 4.77 -10.22 -3.50
CA GLY A 23 4.67 -11.68 -3.58
C GLY A 23 3.31 -12.20 -3.13
N ALA A 24 2.66 -11.56 -2.15
CA ALA A 24 1.30 -11.88 -1.71
C ALA A 24 0.26 -11.71 -2.84
N GLY A 25 0.51 -10.82 -3.80
CA GLY A 25 -0.29 -10.62 -5.00
C GLY A 25 0.22 -11.38 -6.23
N CYS A 26 0.93 -12.49 -6.07
CA CYS A 26 1.53 -13.30 -7.15
C CYS A 26 2.46 -12.48 -8.06
N CYS A 27 3.10 -11.43 -7.56
CA CYS A 27 3.95 -10.49 -8.29
C CYS A 27 3.28 -9.86 -9.54
N ALA A 28 1.95 -9.88 -9.61
CA ALA A 28 1.20 -9.43 -10.77
C ALA A 28 -0.11 -8.70 -10.43
N PHE A 29 -0.87 -9.18 -9.46
CA PHE A 29 -2.23 -8.71 -9.22
C PHE A 29 -2.31 -7.54 -8.23
N ILE A 30 -1.33 -7.39 -7.36
CA ILE A 30 -1.29 -6.32 -6.36
C ILE A 30 0.00 -5.52 -6.56
N ILE A 31 -0.17 -4.24 -6.79
CA ILE A 31 0.93 -3.28 -6.99
C ILE A 31 0.87 -2.21 -5.91
N PHE A 32 1.99 -2.00 -5.27
CA PHE A 32 2.21 -0.91 -4.32
C PHE A 32 3.07 0.17 -4.98
N ILE A 33 2.74 1.43 -4.72
CA ILE A 33 3.43 2.59 -5.27
C ILE A 33 3.73 3.55 -4.12
N SER A 34 4.99 3.94 -3.99
CA SER A 34 5.43 4.95 -3.02
C SER A 34 5.64 6.28 -3.72
N VAL A 35 5.08 7.36 -3.14
CA VAL A 35 5.17 8.72 -3.67
C VAL A 35 5.41 9.72 -2.55
N GLN A 36 6.24 10.71 -2.80
CA GLN A 36 6.31 11.92 -1.98
C GLN A 36 5.28 12.92 -2.50
N GLN A 37 4.20 13.09 -1.77
CA GLN A 37 3.16 14.05 -2.15
C GLN A 37 3.67 15.49 -2.08
N THR A 38 3.35 16.27 -3.10
CA THR A 38 3.63 17.71 -3.17
C THR A 38 2.37 18.57 -3.12
N PHE A 39 1.20 17.97 -3.39
CA PHE A 39 -0.11 18.62 -3.31
C PHE A 39 -1.20 17.62 -2.96
N LEU A 40 -2.31 18.13 -2.42
CA LEU A 40 -3.47 17.33 -2.04
C LEU A 40 -4.07 16.61 -3.25
N GLY A 41 -4.24 15.29 -3.14
CA GLY A 41 -4.81 14.44 -4.20
C GLY A 41 -3.79 13.98 -5.25
N GLU A 42 -2.50 14.18 -5.03
CA GLU A 42 -1.45 13.64 -5.92
C GLU A 42 -1.45 12.11 -5.90
N GLY A 43 -1.61 11.48 -4.72
CA GLY A 43 -1.75 10.02 -4.58
C GLY A 43 -2.85 9.47 -5.49
N ARG A 44 -4.01 10.12 -5.50
CA ARG A 44 -5.13 9.74 -6.38
C ARG A 44 -4.79 9.89 -7.87
N LYS A 45 -4.05 10.92 -8.26
CA LYS A 45 -3.59 11.07 -9.65
C LYS A 45 -2.62 9.98 -10.05
N VAL A 46 -1.66 9.64 -9.19
CA VAL A 46 -0.72 8.52 -9.40
C VAL A 46 -1.48 7.21 -9.57
N LEU A 47 -2.45 6.96 -8.68
CA LEU A 47 -3.33 5.79 -8.71
C LEU A 47 -4.04 5.65 -10.06
N MET A 48 -4.70 6.72 -10.51
CA MET A 48 -5.45 6.71 -11.77
C MET A 48 -4.52 6.55 -12.98
N ALA A 49 -3.35 7.19 -12.97
CA ALA A 49 -2.35 7.04 -14.03
C ALA A 49 -1.79 5.61 -14.09
N ALA A 50 -1.56 4.97 -12.93
CA ALA A 50 -1.12 3.59 -12.86
C ALA A 50 -2.16 2.64 -13.46
N ILE A 51 -3.42 2.75 -13.05
CA ILE A 51 -4.52 1.95 -13.58
C ILE A 51 -4.73 2.23 -15.07
N GLY A 52 -4.64 3.47 -15.52
CA GLY A 52 -4.75 3.86 -16.93
C GLY A 52 -3.55 3.47 -17.81
N SER A 53 -2.53 2.83 -17.24
CA SER A 53 -1.37 2.36 -18.01
C SER A 53 -1.73 1.14 -18.88
N GLU A 54 -0.81 0.78 -19.80
CA GLU A 54 -0.97 -0.44 -20.62
C GLU A 54 -0.86 -1.76 -19.81
N LYS A 55 -0.64 -1.67 -18.49
CA LYS A 55 -0.53 -2.85 -17.63
C LYS A 55 -1.91 -3.29 -17.13
N PRO A 56 -2.24 -4.58 -17.22
CA PRO A 56 -3.51 -5.12 -16.75
C PRO A 56 -3.52 -5.24 -15.21
N LEU A 57 -3.48 -4.10 -14.52
CA LEU A 57 -3.42 -4.03 -13.06
C LEU A 57 -4.79 -4.36 -12.46
N LYS A 58 -4.81 -5.13 -11.37
CA LYS A 58 -6.05 -5.51 -10.67
C LYS A 58 -6.23 -4.72 -9.37
N TYR A 59 -5.21 -4.70 -8.53
CA TYR A 59 -5.19 -3.94 -7.28
C TYR A 59 -4.00 -2.99 -7.27
N VAL A 60 -4.22 -1.73 -6.99
CA VAL A 60 -3.17 -0.73 -6.86
C VAL A 60 -3.35 0.03 -5.55
N VAL A 61 -2.30 0.12 -4.77
CA VAL A 61 -2.26 0.92 -3.54
C VAL A 61 -1.16 1.96 -3.68
N VAL A 62 -1.49 3.21 -3.40
CA VAL A 62 -0.51 4.32 -3.36
C VAL A 62 -0.31 4.74 -1.92
N CYS A 63 0.93 4.78 -1.47
CA CYS A 63 1.35 5.19 -0.12
C CYS A 63 2.34 6.36 -0.20
N ASP A 64 2.50 7.06 0.92
CA ASP A 64 3.58 8.04 1.08
C ASP A 64 4.96 7.37 1.19
N GLU A 65 6.01 8.18 1.04
CA GLU A 65 7.41 7.74 1.10
C GLU A 65 7.87 7.20 2.47
N ASP A 66 7.13 7.50 3.54
CA ASP A 66 7.40 7.00 4.90
C ASP A 66 6.92 5.56 5.14
N ILE A 67 6.21 4.98 4.17
CA ILE A 67 5.78 3.58 4.19
C ILE A 67 6.74 2.75 3.35
N ASP A 68 7.34 1.73 3.96
CA ASP A 68 8.09 0.73 3.22
C ASP A 68 7.13 -0.18 2.44
N ILE A 69 7.00 0.08 1.15
CA ILE A 69 6.10 -0.71 0.29
C ILE A 69 6.60 -2.14 -0.01
N PHE A 70 7.79 -2.51 0.46
CA PHE A 70 8.29 -3.88 0.41
C PHE A 70 7.89 -4.70 1.65
N ASP A 71 7.29 -4.04 2.66
CA ASP A 71 6.68 -4.64 3.84
C ASP A 71 5.15 -4.56 3.72
N ASP A 72 4.52 -5.69 3.38
CA ASP A 72 3.06 -5.79 3.24
C ASP A 72 2.31 -5.31 4.50
N SER A 73 2.90 -5.50 5.69
CA SER A 73 2.28 -5.09 6.96
C SER A 73 2.21 -3.57 7.08
N GLN A 74 3.24 -2.86 6.64
CA GLN A 74 3.23 -1.40 6.63
C GLN A 74 2.21 -0.85 5.63
N VAL A 75 2.08 -1.46 4.46
CA VAL A 75 1.07 -1.07 3.47
C VAL A 75 -0.34 -1.29 4.01
N LEU A 76 -0.61 -2.43 4.63
CA LEU A 76 -1.90 -2.70 5.27
C LEU A 76 -2.19 -1.72 6.40
N TRP A 77 -1.19 -1.36 7.19
CA TRP A 77 -1.32 -0.33 8.22
C TRP A 77 -1.67 1.04 7.60
N ALA A 78 -1.01 1.43 6.51
CA ALA A 78 -1.32 2.69 5.81
C ALA A 78 -2.77 2.69 5.27
N ILE A 79 -3.23 1.60 4.68
CA ILE A 79 -4.63 1.44 4.24
C ILE A 79 -5.58 1.63 5.43
N ALA A 80 -5.31 0.96 6.56
CA ALA A 80 -6.19 0.98 7.72
C ALA A 80 -6.27 2.35 8.40
N THR A 81 -5.19 3.14 8.37
CA THR A 81 -5.08 4.39 9.14
C THR A 81 -5.23 5.66 8.31
N ARG A 82 -4.98 5.61 7.00
CA ARG A 82 -4.94 6.79 6.12
C ARG A 82 -6.06 6.81 5.10
N ALA A 83 -6.48 5.65 4.56
CA ALA A 83 -7.50 5.60 3.52
C ALA A 83 -8.91 5.66 4.13
N ARG A 84 -9.77 6.46 3.51
CA ARG A 84 -11.21 6.56 3.80
C ARG A 84 -11.96 5.80 2.70
N PRO A 85 -12.63 4.67 3.01
CA PRO A 85 -13.18 3.80 1.97
C PRO A 85 -14.15 4.49 1.00
N ALA A 86 -14.91 5.47 1.46
CA ALA A 86 -15.87 6.16 0.61
C ALA A 86 -15.22 7.16 -0.36
N GLU A 87 -14.09 7.78 0.01
CA GLU A 87 -13.43 8.82 -0.77
C GLU A 87 -12.18 8.32 -1.48
N ASP A 88 -11.42 7.42 -0.84
CA ASP A 88 -10.06 7.09 -1.27
C ASP A 88 -9.96 5.73 -1.99
N VAL A 89 -11.10 5.02 -2.16
CA VAL A 89 -11.19 3.80 -2.96
C VAL A 89 -11.84 4.08 -4.31
N ILE A 90 -11.25 3.52 -5.38
CA ILE A 90 -11.77 3.59 -6.74
C ILE A 90 -12.00 2.17 -7.23
N ILE A 91 -13.20 1.89 -7.72
CA ILE A 91 -13.53 0.62 -8.37
C ILE A 91 -13.88 0.90 -9.83
N ILE A 92 -13.17 0.25 -10.75
CA ILE A 92 -13.40 0.37 -12.19
C ILE A 92 -13.92 -0.97 -12.71
N PRO A 93 -15.22 -1.09 -12.98
CA PRO A 93 -15.78 -2.30 -13.59
C PRO A 93 -15.42 -2.38 -15.08
N ASN A 94 -15.57 -3.55 -15.66
CA ASN A 94 -15.32 -3.81 -17.08
C ASN A 94 -13.93 -3.35 -17.54
N TYR A 95 -12.92 -3.66 -16.73
CA TYR A 95 -11.53 -3.29 -16.95
C TYR A 95 -10.74 -4.51 -17.47
N PRO A 96 -9.85 -4.33 -18.47
CA PRO A 96 -9.02 -5.41 -18.97
C PRO A 96 -7.95 -5.81 -17.95
N THR A 97 -8.22 -6.86 -17.18
CA THR A 97 -7.27 -7.49 -16.26
C THR A 97 -6.49 -8.60 -16.94
N ALA A 98 -5.44 -9.10 -16.27
CA ALA A 98 -4.60 -10.17 -16.79
C ALA A 98 -5.43 -11.43 -17.14
N ASN A 99 -5.04 -12.13 -18.21
CA ASN A 99 -5.73 -13.37 -18.60
C ASN A 99 -5.57 -14.49 -17.56
N LEU A 100 -4.56 -14.42 -16.72
CA LEU A 100 -4.32 -15.34 -15.62
C LEU A 100 -5.19 -15.08 -14.38
N ASP A 101 -6.03 -14.03 -14.39
CA ASP A 101 -6.91 -13.73 -13.27
C ASP A 101 -8.04 -14.77 -13.15
N PRO A 102 -7.99 -15.64 -12.12
CA PRO A 102 -8.98 -16.72 -11.97
C PRO A 102 -10.36 -16.21 -11.52
N SER A 103 -10.46 -14.96 -11.09
CA SER A 103 -11.71 -14.39 -10.59
C SER A 103 -12.60 -13.80 -11.68
N LYS A 104 -12.11 -13.66 -12.90
CA LYS A 104 -12.92 -13.18 -14.03
C LYS A 104 -13.49 -14.35 -14.84
N PRO A 105 -14.70 -14.24 -15.39
CA PRO A 105 -15.20 -15.21 -16.34
C PRO A 105 -14.35 -15.28 -17.60
N ASP A 106 -14.25 -16.47 -18.21
CA ASP A 106 -13.49 -16.68 -19.44
C ASP A 106 -13.94 -15.73 -20.56
N GLY A 107 -12.98 -15.10 -21.23
CA GLY A 107 -13.22 -14.19 -22.34
C GLY A 107 -13.90 -12.87 -21.96
N GLN A 108 -14.08 -12.58 -20.69
CA GLN A 108 -14.70 -11.36 -20.22
C GLN A 108 -13.69 -10.36 -19.61
N LEU A 109 -14.14 -9.11 -19.41
CA LEU A 109 -13.40 -8.11 -18.66
C LEU A 109 -13.52 -8.39 -17.16
N GLY A 110 -12.49 -8.01 -16.42
CA GLY A 110 -12.50 -8.02 -14.95
C GLY A 110 -12.86 -6.66 -14.38
N SER A 111 -12.26 -6.35 -13.25
CA SER A 111 -12.34 -5.03 -12.63
C SER A 111 -10.99 -4.64 -12.02
N ALA A 112 -10.73 -3.35 -11.89
CA ALA A 112 -9.61 -2.83 -11.14
C ALA A 112 -10.10 -2.13 -9.87
N LEU A 113 -9.30 -2.25 -8.80
CA LEU A 113 -9.51 -1.52 -7.54
C LEU A 113 -8.24 -0.75 -7.21
N GLY A 114 -8.41 0.52 -6.90
CA GLY A 114 -7.34 1.38 -6.44
C GLY A 114 -7.62 1.95 -5.06
N ILE A 115 -6.60 2.04 -4.22
CA ILE A 115 -6.65 2.64 -2.88
C ILE A 115 -5.62 3.74 -2.81
N ASP A 116 -6.06 4.96 -2.51
CA ASP A 116 -5.18 6.04 -2.12
C ASP A 116 -4.98 5.96 -0.59
N ALA A 117 -3.85 5.41 -0.18
CA ALA A 117 -3.46 5.29 1.22
C ALA A 117 -2.38 6.32 1.58
N THR A 118 -2.37 7.45 0.88
CA THR A 118 -1.52 8.58 1.22
C THR A 118 -2.13 9.39 2.36
N ARG A 119 -1.28 10.06 3.11
CA ARG A 119 -1.70 10.88 4.24
C ARG A 119 -2.42 12.14 3.76
N PRO A 120 -3.60 12.47 4.33
CA PRO A 120 -4.25 13.74 4.08
C PRO A 120 -3.35 14.91 4.47
N LEU A 121 -2.96 15.75 3.49
CA LEU A 121 -2.06 16.89 3.72
C LEU A 121 -2.70 18.04 4.51
N ASP A 122 -4.01 18.03 4.67
CA ASP A 122 -4.80 19.00 5.45
C ASP A 122 -4.88 18.64 6.94
N LYS A 123 -4.26 17.54 7.36
CA LYS A 123 -4.23 17.08 8.75
C LYS A 123 -2.79 17.06 9.29
N PRO A 124 -2.60 17.24 10.61
CA PRO A 124 -1.30 17.13 11.24
C PRO A 124 -0.66 15.76 10.98
N ALA A 125 0.65 15.76 10.66
CA ALA A 125 1.39 14.54 10.33
C ALA A 125 1.41 13.54 11.51
N GLU A 126 1.48 14.07 12.72
CA GLU A 126 1.59 13.33 13.98
C GLU A 126 0.40 12.39 14.22
N LEU A 127 -0.77 12.69 13.60
CA LEU A 127 -1.95 11.81 13.69
C LEU A 127 -1.77 10.48 12.95
N PHE A 128 -0.79 10.40 12.06
CA PHE A 128 -0.52 9.26 11.19
C PHE A 128 0.82 8.59 11.51
N GLU A 129 1.42 8.91 12.63
CA GLU A 129 2.60 8.22 13.11
C GLU A 129 2.21 6.91 13.82
N PRO A 130 2.96 5.82 13.61
CA PRO A 130 2.75 4.60 14.36
C PRO A 130 2.90 4.87 15.85
N ALA A 131 1.96 4.39 16.65
CA ALA A 131 2.08 4.44 18.11
C ALA A 131 3.28 3.56 18.51
N GLY A 132 4.37 4.20 18.85
CA GLY A 132 5.59 3.54 19.32
C GLY A 132 5.61 3.42 20.84
N VAL A 133 6.10 2.30 21.35
CA VAL A 133 6.48 2.18 22.76
C VAL A 133 7.90 2.77 22.90
N PRO A 134 8.16 3.68 23.85
CA PRO A 134 9.51 4.21 24.07
C PRO A 134 10.53 3.08 24.24
N GLU A 135 11.72 3.23 23.66
CA GLU A 135 12.76 2.19 23.66
C GLU A 135 13.11 1.70 25.06
N GLU A 136 13.12 2.62 26.03
CA GLU A 136 13.36 2.27 27.45
C GLU A 136 12.28 1.34 28.02
N VAL A 137 11.01 1.57 27.67
CA VAL A 137 9.89 0.71 28.09
C VAL A 137 10.00 -0.65 27.41
N MET A 138 10.33 -0.68 26.11
CA MET A 138 10.57 -1.94 25.39
C MET A 138 11.73 -2.72 25.95
N ARG A 139 12.82 -2.06 26.32
CA ARG A 139 13.98 -2.72 26.96
C ARG A 139 13.56 -3.36 28.29
N ARG A 140 12.89 -2.62 29.16
CA ARG A 140 12.37 -3.14 30.45
C ARG A 140 11.45 -4.34 30.25
N VAL A 141 10.47 -4.22 29.33
CA VAL A 141 9.56 -5.33 29.02
C VAL A 141 10.32 -6.56 28.55
N LYS A 142 11.35 -6.40 27.70
CA LYS A 142 12.18 -7.52 27.23
C LYS A 142 13.02 -8.14 28.35
N GLU A 143 13.60 -7.33 29.24
CA GLU A 143 14.39 -7.79 30.39
C GLU A 143 13.52 -8.58 31.37
N ASP A 144 12.29 -8.10 31.62
CA ASP A 144 11.35 -8.69 32.56
C ASP A 144 10.35 -9.67 31.91
N TRP A 145 10.57 -10.05 30.64
CA TRP A 145 9.58 -10.80 29.84
C TRP A 145 9.08 -12.06 30.54
N ALA A 146 9.99 -12.81 31.15
CA ALA A 146 9.67 -14.04 31.88
C ALA A 146 8.69 -13.80 33.06
N SER A 147 8.72 -12.61 33.66
CA SER A 147 7.82 -12.26 34.79
C SER A 147 6.37 -11.97 34.37
N TYR A 148 6.16 -11.65 33.08
CA TYR A 148 4.84 -11.39 32.54
C TYR A 148 4.12 -12.62 32.01
N LEU A 149 4.84 -13.74 31.88
CA LEU A 149 4.25 -14.97 31.38
C LEU A 149 3.67 -15.79 32.54
N PRO A 150 2.48 -16.38 32.39
CA PRO A 150 1.98 -17.35 33.36
C PRO A 150 2.93 -18.56 33.48
N ASP A 151 3.02 -19.14 34.66
CA ASP A 151 3.79 -20.35 34.89
C ASP A 151 3.39 -21.45 33.89
N GLY A 152 4.36 -21.98 33.14
CA GLY A 152 4.15 -23.06 32.18
C GLY A 152 3.97 -22.63 30.71
N VAL A 153 4.04 -21.35 30.37
CA VAL A 153 4.12 -20.91 28.97
C VAL A 153 5.55 -20.96 28.48
N LEU A 154 5.85 -21.91 27.59
CA LEU A 154 7.15 -21.99 26.94
C LEU A 154 7.34 -20.80 25.99
N THR A 155 8.43 -20.06 26.17
CA THR A 155 8.95 -19.11 25.18
C THR A 155 9.36 -19.87 23.93
N VAL A 156 8.67 -19.61 22.82
CA VAL A 156 9.06 -20.08 21.48
C VAL A 156 10.09 -19.11 20.90
#